data_cbb2e885f781860101ebb4276a4edd16
#
_entry.id   cbb2e885f781860101ebb4276a4edd16
#
_cell.length_a   1.000
_cell.length_b   1.000
_cell.length_c   1.000
_cell.angle_alpha   90.00
_cell.angle_beta   90.00
_cell.angle_gamma   90.00
#
_symmetry.space_group_name_H-M   'P 1'
#
loop_
_entity.id
_entity.type
_entity.pdbx_description
1 polymer ?
#
loop_
_entity_poly.entity_id
_entity_poly.type
_entity_poly.pdbx_seq_one_letter_code
_entity_poly.pdbx_strand_id
1 'polypeptide(L)'
;MRQTILDISDAKEIFDGIAKHWRNSNQSLSGPGIVLKGEYLVSAFEFGIEQFDLLGADIDTIVEQRDRASENLWLYKTNMRVIMQRFAFLVRGLHPDYAKDLPALPDVRSHEAKFMASVDKTHLVWKRINRVSPIIMPDGTTLEAFIQGINVIRQAFRARERAFAQERHQRSVRRQHHQALINRAVQYRSIVLGTFGEESVLSKTLPYLWPKQDRTKKPKTIIEQKLEVVDGDQTLDLQNLQVI
;
A
#
# COMPACT_ATOMS: atom_id res chain seq x y z
N MET A 1 -1.20 -18.57 -23.61
CA MET A 1 -1.72 -18.94 -22.25
C MET A 1 -1.32 -17.88 -21.26
N ARG A 2 -2.27 -17.15 -20.65
CA ARG A 2 -1.96 -16.28 -19.50
C ARG A 2 -1.71 -17.19 -18.31
N GLN A 3 -0.45 -17.33 -17.89
CA GLN A 3 -0.09 -17.98 -16.65
C GLN A 3 -0.70 -17.12 -15.52
N THR A 4 -1.61 -17.71 -14.76
CA THR A 4 -2.11 -17.09 -13.53
C THR A 4 -0.89 -16.98 -12.61
N ILE A 5 -0.49 -15.74 -12.31
CA ILE A 5 0.60 -15.48 -11.37
C ILE A 5 0.18 -16.09 -10.04
N LEU A 6 1.04 -16.96 -9.49
CA LEU A 6 0.86 -17.52 -8.16
C LEU A 6 0.61 -16.39 -7.18
N ASP A 7 -0.46 -16.47 -6.39
CA ASP A 7 -0.69 -15.48 -5.35
C ASP A 7 0.50 -15.50 -4.38
N ILE A 8 0.99 -14.31 -4.03
CA ILE A 8 2.17 -14.17 -3.16
C ILE A 8 1.90 -14.77 -1.77
N SER A 9 0.62 -14.80 -1.34
CA SER A 9 0.21 -15.41 -0.06
C SER A 9 0.48 -16.92 0.00
N ASP A 10 0.25 -17.63 -1.12
CA ASP A 10 0.37 -19.10 -1.17
C ASP A 10 1.74 -19.56 -1.66
N ALA A 11 2.58 -18.62 -2.10
CA ALA A 11 3.85 -18.92 -2.74
C ALA A 11 4.83 -19.65 -1.81
N LYS A 12 4.85 -19.29 -0.52
CA LYS A 12 5.75 -19.91 0.46
C LYS A 12 5.51 -21.41 0.58
N GLU A 13 4.26 -21.83 0.77
CA GLU A 13 3.91 -23.27 0.91
C GLU A 13 4.35 -24.07 -0.30
N ILE A 14 4.17 -23.51 -1.50
CA ILE A 14 4.59 -24.17 -2.76
C ILE A 14 6.10 -24.25 -2.85
N PHE A 15 6.83 -23.19 -2.52
CA PHE A 15 8.30 -23.21 -2.54
C PHE A 15 8.88 -24.16 -1.51
N ASP A 16 8.31 -24.23 -0.30
CA ASP A 16 8.68 -25.19 0.74
C ASP A 16 8.45 -26.63 0.24
N GLY A 17 7.32 -26.88 -0.43
CA GLY A 17 7.04 -28.16 -1.07
C GLY A 17 8.09 -28.53 -2.12
N ILE A 18 8.52 -27.58 -2.95
CA ILE A 18 9.57 -27.78 -3.96
C ILE A 18 10.92 -28.07 -3.30
N ALA A 19 11.30 -27.30 -2.29
CA ALA A 19 12.55 -27.51 -1.54
C ALA A 19 12.60 -28.90 -0.90
N LYS A 20 11.49 -29.32 -0.28
CA LYS A 20 11.35 -30.65 0.31
C LYS A 20 11.47 -31.75 -0.76
N HIS A 21 10.76 -31.60 -1.89
CA HIS A 21 10.85 -32.55 -2.99
C HIS A 21 12.28 -32.62 -3.56
N TRP A 22 12.96 -31.48 -3.70
CA TRP A 22 14.34 -31.41 -4.18
C TRP A 22 15.32 -32.16 -3.26
N ARG A 23 15.21 -31.94 -1.94
CA ARG A 23 16.01 -32.70 -0.95
C ARG A 23 15.79 -34.20 -1.06
N ASN A 24 14.53 -34.63 -1.12
CA ASN A 24 14.19 -36.05 -1.24
C ASN A 24 14.72 -36.63 -2.55
N SER A 25 14.66 -35.91 -3.66
CA SER A 25 15.21 -36.31 -4.93
C SER A 25 16.74 -36.51 -4.85
N ASN A 26 17.43 -35.57 -4.21
CA ASN A 26 18.88 -35.67 -4.01
C ASN A 26 19.29 -36.88 -3.14
N GLN A 27 18.50 -37.23 -2.13
CA GLN A 27 18.73 -38.41 -1.30
C GLN A 27 18.52 -39.72 -2.07
N SER A 28 17.67 -39.71 -3.09
CA SER A 28 17.38 -40.89 -3.93
C SER A 28 18.43 -41.11 -5.03
N LEU A 29 19.33 -40.15 -5.23
CA LEU A 29 20.39 -40.25 -6.24
C LEU A 29 21.67 -40.85 -5.66
N SER A 30 22.27 -41.85 -6.35
CA SER A 30 23.54 -42.42 -5.96
C SER A 30 24.77 -41.56 -6.32
N GLY A 31 24.55 -40.35 -6.84
CA GLY A 31 25.55 -39.41 -7.34
C GLY A 31 25.41 -38.00 -6.83
N PRO A 32 26.06 -37.03 -7.46
CA PRO A 32 25.88 -35.63 -7.10
C PRO A 32 24.40 -35.25 -7.26
N GLY A 33 23.87 -34.57 -6.27
CA GLY A 33 22.48 -34.12 -6.26
C GLY A 33 22.15 -33.20 -7.44
N ILE A 34 20.89 -32.88 -7.63
CA ILE A 34 20.43 -31.96 -8.66
C ILE A 34 20.98 -30.55 -8.38
N VAL A 35 21.73 -30.02 -9.33
CA VAL A 35 22.33 -28.69 -9.32
C VAL A 35 21.75 -27.90 -10.50
N LEU A 36 21.21 -26.71 -10.26
CA LEU A 36 20.70 -25.87 -11.33
C LEU A 36 21.82 -25.01 -11.95
N LYS A 37 21.51 -24.35 -13.06
CA LYS A 37 22.43 -23.45 -13.75
C LYS A 37 23.07 -22.43 -12.79
N GLY A 38 24.41 -22.34 -12.84
CA GLY A 38 25.21 -21.46 -11.97
C GLY A 38 25.45 -22.04 -10.58
N GLU A 39 25.60 -23.37 -10.50
CA GLU A 39 25.90 -24.07 -9.24
C GLU A 39 24.87 -23.86 -8.12
N TYR A 40 23.63 -23.57 -8.53
CA TYR A 40 22.57 -23.25 -7.60
C TYR A 40 22.00 -24.51 -6.95
N LEU A 41 22.15 -24.63 -5.65
CA LEU A 41 21.77 -25.79 -4.83
C LEU A 41 20.43 -25.59 -4.15
N VAL A 42 19.87 -26.67 -3.61
CA VAL A 42 18.63 -26.61 -2.80
C VAL A 42 18.78 -25.70 -1.59
N SER A 43 19.95 -25.67 -0.94
CA SER A 43 20.21 -24.78 0.20
C SER A 43 20.12 -23.30 -0.16
N ALA A 44 20.56 -22.91 -1.37
CA ALA A 44 20.40 -21.55 -1.88
C ALA A 44 18.93 -21.22 -2.18
N PHE A 45 18.15 -22.21 -2.60
CA PHE A 45 16.71 -22.04 -2.81
C PHE A 45 15.97 -21.84 -1.48
N GLU A 46 16.32 -22.64 -0.46
CA GLU A 46 15.76 -22.52 0.91
C GLU A 46 16.09 -21.16 1.53
N PHE A 47 17.34 -20.72 1.42
CA PHE A 47 17.73 -19.38 1.83
C PHE A 47 16.91 -18.29 1.10
N GLY A 48 16.65 -18.49 -0.19
CA GLY A 48 15.79 -17.61 -0.96
C GLY A 48 14.36 -17.55 -0.42
N ILE A 49 13.80 -18.68 0.04
CA ILE A 49 12.46 -18.74 0.67
C ILE A 49 12.45 -17.95 1.99
N GLU A 50 13.47 -18.12 2.82
CA GLU A 50 13.61 -17.37 4.07
C GLU A 50 13.66 -15.85 3.82
N GLN A 51 14.45 -15.42 2.83
CA GLN A 51 14.53 -14.00 2.45
C GLN A 51 13.19 -13.46 1.93
N PHE A 52 12.44 -14.27 1.18
CA PHE A 52 11.11 -13.90 0.70
C PHE A 52 10.11 -13.71 1.85
N ASP A 53 10.20 -14.51 2.89
CA ASP A 53 9.37 -14.43 4.08
C ASP A 53 9.71 -13.18 4.91
N LEU A 54 11.00 -12.93 5.14
CA LEU A 54 11.50 -11.73 5.82
C LEU A 54 11.04 -10.44 5.12
N LEU A 55 11.11 -10.40 3.77
CA LEU A 55 10.59 -9.28 2.99
C LEU A 55 9.08 -9.08 3.19
N GLY A 56 8.33 -10.15 3.49
CA GLY A 56 6.91 -10.06 3.86
C GLY A 56 6.72 -9.33 5.18
N ALA A 57 7.41 -9.77 6.23
CA ALA A 57 7.36 -9.16 7.56
C ALA A 57 7.80 -7.68 7.56
N ASP A 58 8.84 -7.36 6.75
CA ASP A 58 9.29 -5.97 6.56
C ASP A 58 8.19 -5.10 5.95
N ILE A 59 7.46 -5.62 4.96
CA ILE A 59 6.35 -4.89 4.32
C ILE A 59 5.24 -4.62 5.34
N ASP A 60 4.90 -5.56 6.20
CA ASP A 60 3.86 -5.39 7.22
C ASP A 60 4.25 -4.26 8.19
N THR A 61 5.51 -4.23 8.62
CA THR A 61 6.06 -3.16 9.46
C THR A 61 5.99 -1.78 8.76
N ILE A 62 6.32 -1.74 7.47
CA ILE A 62 6.27 -0.50 6.68
C ILE A 62 4.83 -0.03 6.49
N VAL A 63 3.87 -0.95 6.31
CA VAL A 63 2.44 -0.64 6.21
C VAL A 63 1.95 0.02 7.51
N GLU A 64 2.32 -0.52 8.67
CA GLU A 64 1.99 0.12 9.96
C GLU A 64 2.58 1.53 10.07
N GLN A 65 3.84 1.73 9.67
CA GLN A 65 4.48 3.05 9.68
C GLN A 65 3.76 4.03 8.75
N ARG A 66 3.34 3.60 7.56
CA ARG A 66 2.54 4.38 6.61
C ARG A 66 1.20 4.81 7.21
N ASP A 67 0.52 3.88 7.88
CA ASP A 67 -0.79 4.14 8.46
C ASP A 67 -0.66 5.12 9.62
N ARG A 68 0.31 4.96 10.51
CA ARG A 68 0.63 5.93 11.57
C ARG A 68 0.99 7.32 11.00
N ALA A 69 1.77 7.39 9.93
CA ALA A 69 2.10 8.65 9.29
C ALA A 69 0.86 9.33 8.68
N SER A 70 -0.09 8.54 8.16
CA SER A 70 -1.36 9.04 7.61
C SER A 70 -2.29 9.56 8.70
N GLU A 71 -2.39 8.87 9.83
CA GLU A 71 -3.16 9.28 11.00
C GLU A 71 -2.61 10.57 11.61
N ASN A 72 -1.30 10.66 11.79
CA ASN A 72 -0.66 11.87 12.30
C ASN A 72 -0.91 13.07 11.40
N LEU A 73 -0.77 12.89 10.08
CA LEU A 73 -1.07 13.96 9.13
C LEU A 73 -2.54 14.40 9.23
N TRP A 74 -3.47 13.44 9.32
CA TRP A 74 -4.89 13.76 9.49
C TRP A 74 -5.16 14.57 10.77
N LEU A 75 -4.54 14.17 11.88
CA LEU A 75 -4.65 14.89 13.17
C LEU A 75 -4.11 16.31 13.06
N TYR A 76 -2.92 16.50 12.49
CA TYR A 76 -2.34 17.85 12.34
C TYR A 76 -3.18 18.73 11.42
N LYS A 77 -3.73 18.21 10.33
CA LYS A 77 -4.64 18.94 9.45
C LYS A 77 -5.92 19.34 10.16
N THR A 78 -6.49 18.45 10.97
CA THR A 78 -7.69 18.73 11.77
C THR A 78 -7.43 19.85 12.77
N ASN A 79 -6.34 19.78 13.53
CA ASN A 79 -5.96 20.80 14.51
C ASN A 79 -5.71 22.14 13.82
N MET A 80 -4.99 22.16 12.71
CA MET A 80 -4.74 23.38 11.95
C MET A 80 -6.04 24.03 11.45
N ARG A 81 -6.98 23.22 10.95
CA ARG A 81 -8.28 23.70 10.52
C ARG A 81 -9.07 24.36 11.66
N VAL A 82 -9.02 23.78 12.87
CA VAL A 82 -9.65 24.37 14.07
C VAL A 82 -9.03 25.72 14.39
N ILE A 83 -7.70 25.82 14.38
CA ILE A 83 -6.98 27.09 14.60
C ILE A 83 -7.42 28.13 13.55
N MET A 84 -7.43 27.77 12.27
CA MET A 84 -7.85 28.66 11.19
C MET A 84 -9.31 29.11 11.34
N GLN A 85 -10.20 28.23 11.78
CA GLN A 85 -11.61 28.55 12.03
C GLN A 85 -11.76 29.55 13.16
N ARG A 86 -11.10 29.36 14.29
CA ARG A 86 -11.10 30.28 15.44
C ARG A 86 -10.51 31.63 15.04
N PHE A 87 -9.38 31.64 14.33
CA PHE A 87 -8.80 32.86 13.81
C PHE A 87 -9.77 33.64 12.91
N ALA A 88 -10.46 32.96 12.01
CA ALA A 88 -11.41 33.55 11.11
C ALA A 88 -12.60 34.22 11.88
N PHE A 89 -13.05 33.62 12.99
CA PHE A 89 -14.08 34.26 13.84
C PHE A 89 -13.56 35.50 14.54
N LEU A 90 -12.35 35.48 15.09
CA LEU A 90 -11.73 36.61 15.72
C LEU A 90 -11.53 37.77 14.73
N VAL A 91 -11.05 37.48 13.52
CA VAL A 91 -10.87 38.49 12.47
C VAL A 91 -12.21 39.14 12.10
N ARG A 92 -13.28 38.40 11.96
CA ARG A 92 -14.61 38.95 11.64
C ARG A 92 -15.15 39.83 12.73
N GLY A 93 -14.85 39.53 14.00
CA GLY A 93 -15.30 40.31 15.15
C GLY A 93 -14.44 41.53 15.44
N LEU A 94 -13.11 41.39 15.36
CA LEU A 94 -12.18 42.46 15.80
C LEU A 94 -11.61 43.27 14.63
N HIS A 95 -11.53 42.69 13.43
CA HIS A 95 -10.91 43.30 12.26
C HIS A 95 -11.75 43.05 10.99
N PRO A 96 -12.99 43.52 10.90
CA PRO A 96 -13.93 43.23 9.81
C PRO A 96 -13.39 43.60 8.42
N ASP A 97 -12.52 44.60 8.33
CA ASP A 97 -11.90 45.05 7.08
C ASP A 97 -11.03 43.95 6.42
N TYR A 98 -10.48 43.06 7.24
CA TYR A 98 -9.68 41.91 6.75
C TYR A 98 -10.50 40.65 6.51
N ALA A 99 -11.79 40.64 6.85
CA ALA A 99 -12.64 39.45 6.74
C ALA A 99 -12.77 38.92 5.30
N LYS A 100 -12.77 39.84 4.32
CA LYS A 100 -12.81 39.53 2.88
C LYS A 100 -11.54 38.84 2.35
N ASP A 101 -10.41 39.01 3.05
CA ASP A 101 -9.13 38.45 2.68
C ASP A 101 -8.93 37.02 3.19
N LEU A 102 -9.81 36.57 4.11
CA LEU A 102 -9.74 35.22 4.67
C LEU A 102 -9.99 34.16 3.59
N PRO A 103 -9.20 33.08 3.56
CA PRO A 103 -9.48 31.95 2.68
C PRO A 103 -10.68 31.13 3.19
N ALA A 104 -11.29 30.38 2.29
CA ALA A 104 -12.18 29.29 2.69
C ALA A 104 -11.41 28.26 3.52
N LEU A 105 -12.07 27.70 4.56
CA LEU A 105 -11.48 26.64 5.37
C LEU A 105 -11.20 25.41 4.50
N PRO A 106 -9.98 24.86 4.56
CA PRO A 106 -9.65 23.69 3.75
C PRO A 106 -10.35 22.44 4.27
N ASP A 107 -10.75 21.55 3.36
CA ASP A 107 -11.14 20.20 3.73
C ASP A 107 -9.91 19.40 4.18
N VAL A 108 -10.03 18.70 5.30
CA VAL A 108 -8.97 17.82 5.85
C VAL A 108 -8.61 16.72 4.86
N ARG A 109 -9.54 16.28 4.02
CA ARG A 109 -9.31 15.28 2.98
C ARG A 109 -8.59 15.80 1.73
N SER A 110 -8.51 17.13 1.57
CA SER A 110 -7.85 17.70 0.39
C SER A 110 -6.36 17.33 0.31
N HIS A 111 -5.82 17.28 -0.91
CA HIS A 111 -4.41 17.06 -1.14
C HIS A 111 -3.56 18.25 -0.65
N GLU A 112 -2.25 18.04 -0.54
CA GLU A 112 -1.30 18.99 0.06
C GLU A 112 -1.42 20.41 -0.51
N ALA A 113 -1.31 20.55 -1.82
CA ALA A 113 -1.30 21.87 -2.46
C ALA A 113 -2.55 22.70 -2.11
N LYS A 114 -3.74 22.08 -2.15
CA LYS A 114 -5.00 22.75 -1.82
C LYS A 114 -5.10 23.13 -0.33
N PHE A 115 -4.66 22.20 0.56
CA PHE A 115 -4.67 22.44 1.99
C PHE A 115 -3.72 23.57 2.36
N MET A 116 -2.46 23.47 1.89
CA MET A 116 -1.41 24.45 2.21
C MET A 116 -1.69 25.84 1.62
N ALA A 117 -2.32 25.94 0.46
CA ALA A 117 -2.71 27.23 -0.12
C ALA A 117 -3.65 28.02 0.82
N SER A 118 -4.61 27.36 1.48
CA SER A 118 -5.48 28.00 2.47
C SER A 118 -4.72 28.36 3.74
N VAL A 119 -3.82 27.49 4.21
CA VAL A 119 -2.97 27.73 5.39
C VAL A 119 -2.05 28.92 5.15
N ASP A 120 -1.34 28.94 4.02
CA ASP A 120 -0.41 30.02 3.68
C ASP A 120 -1.15 31.37 3.52
N LYS A 121 -2.33 31.35 2.93
CA LYS A 121 -3.16 32.56 2.84
C LYS A 121 -3.60 33.05 4.22
N THR A 122 -4.02 32.16 5.12
CA THR A 122 -4.35 32.51 6.51
C THR A 122 -3.14 33.12 7.23
N HIS A 123 -1.95 32.54 7.07
CA HIS A 123 -0.70 33.07 7.62
C HIS A 123 -0.44 34.51 7.14
N LEU A 124 -0.61 34.79 5.85
CA LEU A 124 -0.41 36.13 5.30
C LEU A 124 -1.38 37.15 5.88
N VAL A 125 -2.68 36.79 6.05
CA VAL A 125 -3.67 37.65 6.66
C VAL A 125 -3.31 37.90 8.11
N TRP A 126 -2.97 36.88 8.90
CA TRP A 126 -2.61 37.01 10.29
C TRP A 126 -1.36 37.90 10.46
N LYS A 127 -0.33 37.68 9.66
CA LYS A 127 0.86 38.52 9.66
C LYS A 127 0.58 39.99 9.34
N ARG A 128 -0.38 40.27 8.43
CA ARG A 128 -0.79 41.63 8.10
C ARG A 128 -1.50 42.31 9.29
N ILE A 129 -2.41 41.61 9.95
CA ILE A 129 -3.13 42.14 11.11
C ILE A 129 -2.17 42.39 12.27
N ASN A 130 -1.25 41.48 12.56
CA ASN A 130 -0.29 41.62 13.67
C ASN A 130 0.67 42.80 13.53
N ARG A 131 0.79 43.42 12.35
CA ARG A 131 1.54 44.66 12.18
C ARG A 131 0.82 45.87 12.77
N VAL A 132 -0.50 45.80 12.88
CA VAL A 132 -1.35 46.88 13.38
C VAL A 132 -1.79 46.59 14.81
N SER A 133 -2.31 45.39 15.06
CA SER A 133 -2.78 44.95 16.36
C SER A 133 -2.61 43.44 16.50
N PRO A 134 -1.67 42.99 17.35
CA PRO A 134 -1.42 41.57 17.53
C PRO A 134 -2.64 40.81 18.03
N ILE A 135 -2.98 39.74 17.33
CA ILE A 135 -4.03 38.78 17.74
C ILE A 135 -3.38 37.61 18.47
N ILE A 136 -3.77 37.43 19.74
CA ILE A 136 -3.51 36.22 20.51
C ILE A 136 -4.84 35.51 20.70
N MET A 137 -4.91 34.23 20.40
CA MET A 137 -6.14 33.46 20.57
C MET A 137 -6.44 33.22 22.05
N PRO A 138 -7.71 32.95 22.42
CA PRO A 138 -8.10 32.71 23.82
C PRO A 138 -7.36 31.51 24.46
N ASP A 139 -6.89 30.55 23.64
CA ASP A 139 -6.09 29.42 24.08
C ASP A 139 -4.58 29.70 24.13
N GLY A 140 -4.15 30.95 23.93
CA GLY A 140 -2.76 31.39 23.92
C GLY A 140 -2.05 31.16 22.59
N THR A 141 -2.72 30.64 21.54
CA THR A 141 -2.11 30.41 20.23
C THR A 141 -1.70 31.76 19.60
N THR A 142 -0.41 31.89 19.29
CA THR A 142 0.17 33.06 18.62
C THR A 142 0.45 32.78 17.14
N LEU A 143 0.81 33.82 16.38
CA LEU A 143 1.27 33.66 14.99
C LEU A 143 2.50 32.75 14.88
N GLU A 144 3.42 32.85 15.83
CA GLU A 144 4.63 32.02 15.88
C GLU A 144 4.29 30.54 16.06
N ALA A 145 3.35 30.23 16.97
CA ALA A 145 2.85 28.87 17.17
C ALA A 145 2.14 28.35 15.91
N PHE A 146 1.39 29.18 15.20
CA PHE A 146 0.78 28.84 13.92
C PHE A 146 1.83 28.51 12.85
N ILE A 147 2.90 29.32 12.74
CA ILE A 147 4.02 29.06 11.82
C ILE A 147 4.73 27.72 12.13
N GLN A 148 4.94 27.43 13.41
CA GLN A 148 5.46 26.13 13.82
C GLN A 148 4.53 25.00 13.40
N GLY A 149 3.22 25.14 13.57
CA GLY A 149 2.21 24.20 13.08
C GLY A 149 2.26 23.98 11.56
N ILE A 150 2.51 25.02 10.77
CA ILE A 150 2.72 24.91 9.32
C ILE A 150 3.91 24.00 9.01
N ASN A 151 5.04 24.19 9.71
CA ASN A 151 6.23 23.39 9.52
C ASN A 151 6.00 21.90 9.88
N VAL A 152 5.28 21.65 10.98
CA VAL A 152 4.90 20.30 11.41
C VAL A 152 4.05 19.61 10.33
N ILE A 153 3.05 20.30 9.77
CA ILE A 153 2.19 19.72 8.72
C ILE A 153 3.01 19.42 7.46
N ARG A 154 3.89 20.33 7.03
CA ARG A 154 4.76 20.08 5.87
C ARG A 154 5.68 18.87 6.09
N GLN A 155 6.21 18.70 7.31
CA GLN A 155 7.00 17.52 7.66
C GLN A 155 6.15 16.25 7.64
N ALA A 156 4.90 16.30 8.15
CA ALA A 156 3.98 15.17 8.15
C ALA A 156 3.60 14.74 6.72
N PHE A 157 3.37 15.68 5.79
CA PHE A 157 3.16 15.35 4.38
C PHE A 157 4.36 14.59 3.80
N ARG A 158 5.58 15.10 4.01
CA ARG A 158 6.81 14.45 3.54
C ARG A 158 7.02 13.08 4.19
N ALA A 159 6.72 12.92 5.47
CA ALA A 159 6.82 11.65 6.17
C ALA A 159 5.87 10.61 5.58
N ARG A 160 4.62 10.99 5.31
CA ARG A 160 3.65 10.13 4.65
C ARG A 160 4.09 9.72 3.24
N GLU A 161 4.57 10.67 2.43
CA GLU A 161 5.05 10.37 1.08
C GLU A 161 6.23 9.40 1.08
N ARG A 162 7.18 9.59 2.01
CA ARG A 162 8.32 8.67 2.17
C ARG A 162 7.85 7.27 2.54
N ALA A 163 6.90 7.13 3.46
CA ALA A 163 6.38 5.83 3.87
C ALA A 163 5.68 5.11 2.70
N PHE A 164 4.88 5.81 1.88
CA PHE A 164 4.29 5.25 0.67
C PHE A 164 5.33 4.86 -0.40
N ALA A 165 6.39 5.65 -0.55
CA ALA A 165 7.47 5.34 -1.48
C ALA A 165 8.24 4.09 -1.02
N GLN A 166 8.52 3.99 0.27
CA GLN A 166 9.20 2.84 0.88
C GLN A 166 8.38 1.56 0.73
N GLU A 167 7.07 1.60 0.99
CA GLU A 167 6.18 0.45 0.78
C GLU A 167 6.20 -0.02 -0.68
N ARG A 168 6.04 0.90 -1.63
CA ARG A 168 6.09 0.56 -3.06
C ARG A 168 7.42 -0.07 -3.46
N HIS A 169 8.53 0.44 -2.93
CA HIS A 169 9.86 -0.10 -3.18
C HIS A 169 9.97 -1.53 -2.66
N GLN A 170 9.63 -1.78 -1.40
CA GLN A 170 9.73 -3.11 -0.80
C GLN A 170 8.80 -4.14 -1.47
N ARG A 171 7.58 -3.74 -1.83
CA ARG A 171 6.69 -4.59 -2.63
C ARG A 171 7.30 -4.94 -3.99
N SER A 172 8.04 -4.02 -4.62
CA SER A 172 8.74 -4.28 -5.88
C SER A 172 9.90 -5.27 -5.67
N VAL A 173 10.70 -5.09 -4.62
CA VAL A 173 11.79 -6.02 -4.26
C VAL A 173 11.24 -7.42 -4.00
N ARG A 174 10.18 -7.55 -3.21
CA ARG A 174 9.54 -8.85 -2.93
C ARG A 174 9.03 -9.53 -4.20
N ARG A 175 8.43 -8.78 -5.14
CA ARG A 175 7.99 -9.33 -6.44
C ARG A 175 9.16 -9.85 -7.27
N GLN A 176 10.27 -9.12 -7.31
CA GLN A 176 11.47 -9.56 -8.02
C GLN A 176 12.04 -10.85 -7.42
N HIS A 177 12.08 -10.92 -6.09
CA HIS A 177 12.53 -12.13 -5.38
C HIS A 177 11.61 -13.31 -5.64
N HIS A 178 10.30 -13.11 -5.57
CA HIS A 178 9.28 -14.10 -5.94
C HIS A 178 9.49 -14.65 -7.36
N GLN A 179 9.69 -13.75 -8.33
CA GLN A 179 9.93 -14.17 -9.72
C GLN A 179 11.23 -14.98 -9.87
N ALA A 180 12.28 -14.62 -9.14
CA ALA A 180 13.53 -15.38 -9.13
C ALA A 180 13.32 -16.79 -8.60
N LEU A 181 12.58 -16.95 -7.50
CA LEU A 181 12.24 -18.28 -6.94
C LEU A 181 11.38 -19.09 -7.91
N ILE A 182 10.38 -18.52 -8.56
CA ILE A 182 9.59 -19.20 -9.61
C ILE A 182 10.51 -19.71 -10.73
N ASN A 183 11.42 -18.87 -11.22
CA ASN A 183 12.33 -19.25 -12.29
C ASN A 183 13.21 -20.45 -11.88
N ARG A 184 13.70 -20.48 -10.65
CA ARG A 184 14.47 -21.61 -10.10
C ARG A 184 13.62 -22.86 -9.95
N ALA A 185 12.39 -22.73 -9.47
CA ALA A 185 11.44 -23.83 -9.36
C ALA A 185 11.10 -24.44 -10.73
N VAL A 186 10.92 -23.61 -11.78
CA VAL A 186 10.73 -24.08 -13.16
C VAL A 186 11.96 -24.82 -13.68
N GLN A 187 13.17 -24.29 -13.44
CA GLN A 187 14.42 -24.97 -13.82
C GLN A 187 14.54 -26.34 -13.15
N TYR A 188 14.27 -26.40 -11.83
CA TYR A 188 14.27 -27.65 -11.09
C TYR A 188 13.32 -28.67 -11.69
N ARG A 189 12.05 -28.29 -11.93
CA ARG A 189 11.07 -29.19 -12.60
C ARG A 189 11.56 -29.70 -13.93
N SER A 190 12.12 -28.83 -14.77
CA SER A 190 12.60 -29.20 -16.08
C SER A 190 13.76 -30.23 -15.98
N ILE A 191 14.66 -30.08 -15.00
CA ILE A 191 15.74 -31.02 -14.77
C ILE A 191 15.21 -32.39 -14.30
N VAL A 192 14.27 -32.39 -13.33
CA VAL A 192 13.65 -33.62 -12.84
C VAL A 192 12.97 -34.40 -13.98
N LEU A 193 12.14 -33.70 -14.77
CA LEU A 193 11.45 -34.31 -15.92
C LEU A 193 12.44 -34.82 -16.98
N GLY A 194 13.48 -34.05 -17.29
CA GLY A 194 14.51 -34.46 -18.28
C GLY A 194 15.41 -35.59 -17.80
N THR A 195 15.69 -35.68 -16.49
CA THR A 195 16.58 -36.70 -15.93
C THR A 195 15.86 -38.02 -15.66
N PHE A 196 14.66 -37.98 -15.12
CA PHE A 196 13.95 -39.17 -14.65
C PHE A 196 12.80 -39.61 -15.59
N GLY A 197 12.41 -38.76 -16.55
CA GLY A 197 11.24 -38.97 -17.42
C GLY A 197 9.92 -38.73 -16.72
N GLU A 198 8.86 -38.51 -17.49
CA GLU A 198 7.53 -38.13 -16.95
C GLU A 198 6.88 -39.22 -16.10
N GLU A 199 7.16 -40.48 -16.40
CA GLU A 199 6.57 -41.66 -15.75
C GLU A 199 7.23 -42.01 -14.41
N SER A 200 8.34 -41.40 -14.05
CA SER A 200 9.05 -41.68 -12.80
C SER A 200 8.22 -41.21 -11.57
N VAL A 201 8.43 -41.90 -10.44
CA VAL A 201 7.82 -41.54 -9.18
C VAL A 201 8.17 -40.09 -8.79
N LEU A 202 9.45 -39.71 -9.00
CA LEU A 202 9.92 -38.35 -8.71
C LEU A 202 9.22 -37.29 -9.58
N SER A 203 8.98 -37.58 -10.85
CA SER A 203 8.27 -36.67 -11.73
C SER A 203 6.77 -36.54 -11.37
N LYS A 204 6.14 -37.64 -10.96
CA LYS A 204 4.72 -37.69 -10.56
C LYS A 204 4.45 -36.98 -9.21
N THR A 205 5.44 -36.91 -8.33
CA THR A 205 5.36 -36.28 -7.03
C THR A 205 5.78 -34.80 -7.02
N LEU A 206 6.19 -34.24 -8.17
CA LEU A 206 6.57 -32.85 -8.31
C LEU A 206 5.42 -31.91 -7.89
N PRO A 207 5.65 -30.97 -6.95
CA PRO A 207 4.64 -30.00 -6.58
C PRO A 207 4.19 -29.13 -7.77
N TYR A 208 2.92 -28.80 -7.81
CA TYR A 208 2.39 -27.89 -8.84
C TYR A 208 2.84 -26.46 -8.52
N LEU A 209 3.40 -25.76 -9.52
CA LEU A 209 3.81 -24.35 -9.40
C LEU A 209 2.63 -23.37 -9.49
N TRP A 210 1.52 -23.85 -10.02
CA TRP A 210 0.30 -23.05 -10.18
C TRP A 210 -0.86 -23.82 -9.59
N PRO A 211 -1.70 -23.17 -8.79
CA PRO A 211 -2.91 -23.82 -8.31
C PRO A 211 -3.71 -24.34 -9.50
N LYS A 212 -4.21 -25.57 -9.40
CA LYS A 212 -5.14 -26.07 -10.40
C LYS A 212 -6.28 -25.07 -10.49
N GLN A 213 -6.43 -24.44 -11.66
CA GLN A 213 -7.64 -23.66 -11.90
C GLN A 213 -8.83 -24.57 -11.69
N ASP A 214 -9.63 -24.27 -10.68
CA ASP A 214 -10.90 -24.96 -10.48
C ASP A 214 -11.80 -24.58 -11.66
N ARG A 215 -11.76 -25.39 -12.73
CA ARG A 215 -12.52 -25.17 -13.97
C ARG A 215 -14.03 -25.17 -13.74
N THR A 216 -14.47 -25.51 -12.52
CA THR A 216 -15.88 -25.50 -12.13
C THR A 216 -16.39 -24.11 -11.75
N LYS A 217 -15.51 -23.18 -11.39
CA LYS A 217 -15.91 -21.78 -11.15
C LYS A 217 -15.89 -21.03 -12.49
N LYS A 218 -17.02 -20.97 -13.17
CA LYS A 218 -17.21 -20.00 -14.25
C LYS A 218 -16.86 -18.61 -13.69
N PRO A 219 -16.07 -17.77 -14.42
CA PRO A 219 -15.87 -16.41 -13.98
C PRO A 219 -17.27 -15.76 -13.83
N LYS A 220 -17.60 -15.29 -12.63
CA LYS A 220 -18.82 -14.48 -12.44
C LYS A 220 -18.74 -13.34 -13.44
N THR A 221 -19.71 -13.29 -14.34
CA THR A 221 -19.77 -12.22 -15.35
C THR A 221 -19.92 -10.90 -14.58
N ILE A 222 -19.27 -9.84 -15.04
CA ILE A 222 -19.31 -8.50 -14.41
C ILE A 222 -20.74 -8.01 -14.14
N ILE A 223 -21.72 -8.53 -14.87
CA ILE A 223 -23.17 -8.30 -14.68
C ILE A 223 -23.70 -8.93 -13.39
N GLU A 224 -23.23 -10.14 -13.01
CA GLU A 224 -23.68 -10.80 -11.76
C GLU A 224 -23.08 -10.12 -10.52
N GLN A 225 -21.87 -9.56 -10.60
CA GLN A 225 -21.28 -8.79 -9.50
C GLN A 225 -21.99 -7.44 -9.26
N LYS A 226 -22.62 -6.84 -10.27
CA LYS A 226 -23.42 -5.62 -10.11
C LYS A 226 -24.81 -5.89 -9.51
N LEU A 227 -25.37 -7.08 -9.69
CA LEU A 227 -26.67 -7.47 -9.12
C LEU A 227 -26.56 -7.85 -7.64
N GLU A 228 -25.45 -8.47 -7.19
CA GLU A 228 -25.25 -8.78 -5.76
C GLU A 228 -25.05 -7.53 -4.88
N VAL A 229 -24.68 -6.39 -5.46
CA VAL A 229 -24.48 -5.11 -4.72
C VAL A 229 -25.79 -4.31 -4.61
N VAL A 230 -26.84 -4.65 -5.36
CA VAL A 230 -28.11 -3.92 -5.40
C VAL A 230 -29.17 -4.52 -4.46
N ASP A 231 -29.01 -5.77 -3.98
CA ASP A 231 -29.96 -6.42 -3.04
C ASP A 231 -29.74 -6.06 -1.56
N GLY A 232 -28.83 -5.14 -1.26
CA GLY A 232 -28.61 -4.54 0.05
C GLY A 232 -29.30 -3.17 0.15
N ASP A 233 -30.62 -3.19 0.39
CA ASP A 233 -31.37 -2.10 1.03
C ASP A 233 -31.25 -0.69 0.43
N GLN A 234 -31.91 -0.44 -0.73
CA GLN A 234 -32.59 0.83 -1.04
C GLN A 234 -33.53 0.64 -2.25
N THR A 235 -34.82 0.57 -1.98
CA THR A 235 -35.89 0.84 -2.95
C THR A 235 -35.75 2.25 -3.46
N LEU A 236 -35.07 2.44 -4.60
CA LEU A 236 -35.08 3.68 -5.35
C LEU A 236 -36.31 3.69 -6.28
N ASP A 237 -37.20 4.56 -5.93
CA ASP A 237 -38.45 4.90 -6.62
C ASP A 237 -38.18 5.26 -8.10
N LEU A 238 -38.57 4.38 -9.02
CA LEU A 238 -38.38 4.51 -10.46
C LEU A 238 -39.46 5.37 -11.15
N GLN A 239 -40.07 6.35 -10.46
CA GLN A 239 -41.14 7.15 -11.03
C GLN A 239 -40.74 8.55 -11.58
N ASN A 240 -39.44 8.90 -11.67
CA ASN A 240 -39.07 10.23 -12.20
C ASN A 240 -37.95 10.18 -13.26
N LEU A 241 -38.15 9.39 -14.34
CA LEU A 241 -37.39 9.53 -15.57
C LEU A 241 -38.35 9.60 -16.76
N GLN A 242 -39.05 10.72 -16.85
CA GLN A 242 -39.62 11.19 -18.12
C GLN A 242 -39.05 12.56 -18.45
N VAL A 243 -38.37 12.58 -19.58
CA VAL A 243 -38.23 13.67 -20.57
C VAL A 243 -37.57 14.98 -20.11
N ILE A 244 -36.34 15.24 -20.52
CA ILE A 244 -36.04 16.15 -21.66
C ILE A 244 -34.68 15.75 -22.22
#